data_e518b66c6cd4c5c988794a9ede4f4687
#
_entry.id   e518b66c6cd4c5c988794a9ede4f4687
#
_cell.length_a   1.000
_cell.length_b   1.000
_cell.length_c   1.000
_cell.angle_alpha   90.00
_cell.angle_beta   90.00
_cell.angle_gamma   90.00
#
_symmetry.space_group_name_H-M   'P 1'
#
loop_
_entity.id
_entity.type
_entity.pdbx_description
1 polymer ?
#
loop_
_entity_poly.entity_id
_entity_poly.type
_entity_poly.pdbx_seq_one_letter_code
_entity_poly.pdbx_strand_id
1 'polypeptide(L)' 'MLDDGSYDVLVVDADDHEPVDDGEPGGIRVDLTVLAGPHKGEIITITAFGLDRDPLDLLAVPGTVVVTDGVPHLTLED' A
#
# COMPACT_ATOMS: atom_id res chain seq x y z
N MET A 1 8.04 0.25 12.19
CA MET A 1 8.19 -0.75 11.10
C MET A 1 7.47 -2.03 11.49
N LEU A 2 6.76 -2.65 10.55
CA LEU A 2 6.02 -3.88 10.83
C LEU A 2 6.95 -5.08 10.85
N ASP A 3 6.67 -6.01 11.76
CA ASP A 3 7.34 -7.31 11.78
C ASP A 3 6.89 -8.14 10.57
N ASP A 4 7.69 -9.14 10.20
CA ASP A 4 7.31 -10.07 9.13
C ASP A 4 5.98 -10.75 9.47
N GLY A 5 5.12 -10.89 8.48
CA GLY A 5 3.79 -11.48 8.63
C GLY A 5 2.79 -10.88 7.67
N SER A 6 1.53 -11.26 7.86
CA SER A 6 0.41 -10.76 7.06
C SER A 6 -0.43 -9.80 7.88
N TYR A 7 -0.86 -8.70 7.27
CA TYR A 7 -1.66 -7.66 7.92
C TYR A 7 -2.86 -7.31 7.06
N ASP A 8 -4.04 -7.33 7.66
CA ASP A 8 -5.23 -6.82 6.97
C ASP A 8 -5.21 -5.29 7.02
N VAL A 9 -5.42 -4.66 5.88
CA VAL A 9 -5.31 -3.22 5.74
C VAL A 9 -6.48 -2.65 4.93
N LEU A 10 -6.66 -1.34 5.04
CA LEU A 10 -7.64 -0.59 4.26
C LEU A 10 -6.95 0.64 3.68
N VAL A 11 -7.17 0.91 2.40
CA VAL A 11 -6.63 2.11 1.77
C VAL A 11 -7.39 3.32 2.29
N VAL A 12 -6.69 4.25 2.91
CA VAL A 12 -7.28 5.49 3.46
C VAL A 12 -6.94 6.72 2.62
N ASP A 13 -5.87 6.65 1.83
CA ASP A 13 -5.50 7.71 0.89
C ASP A 13 -4.66 7.12 -0.24
N ALA A 14 -4.71 7.75 -1.40
CA ALA A 14 -3.93 7.34 -2.55
C ALA A 14 -3.66 8.54 -3.46
N ASP A 15 -2.42 8.65 -3.94
CA ASP A 15 -2.00 9.71 -4.83
C ASP A 15 -1.06 9.16 -5.90
N ASP A 16 -1.06 9.81 -7.06
CA ASP A 16 -0.08 9.48 -8.09
C ASP A 16 1.33 9.82 -7.60
N HIS A 17 2.25 8.90 -7.83
CA HIS A 17 3.66 9.09 -7.55
C HIS A 17 4.40 9.35 -8.87
N GLU A 18 4.89 10.56 -9.03
CA GLU A 18 5.64 10.91 -10.24
C GLU A 18 7.08 10.42 -10.11
N PRO A 19 7.65 9.89 -11.21
CA PRO A 19 9.05 9.46 -11.18
C PRO A 19 9.98 10.67 -11.00
N VAL A 20 11.04 10.46 -10.22
CA VAL A 20 12.06 11.48 -9.97
C VAL A 20 13.00 11.57 -11.16
N ASP A 21 13.29 10.44 -11.80
CA ASP A 21 14.18 10.34 -12.96
C ASP A 21 13.39 9.89 -14.19
N ASP A 22 13.85 10.30 -15.38
CA ASP A 22 13.16 10.00 -16.64
C ASP A 22 13.05 8.50 -16.97
N GLY A 23 13.84 7.67 -16.34
CA GLY A 23 13.81 6.23 -16.59
C GLY A 23 12.95 5.44 -15.60
N GLU A 24 12.36 6.09 -14.60
CA GLU A 24 11.58 5.41 -13.57
C GLU A 24 10.12 5.28 -13.98
N PRO A 25 9.48 4.14 -13.69
CA PRO A 25 8.05 4.02 -13.91
C PRO A 25 7.29 4.85 -12.89
N GLY A 26 6.19 5.45 -13.31
CA GLY A 26 5.25 6.07 -12.38
C GLY A 26 4.54 5.01 -11.54
N GLY A 27 4.08 5.41 -10.37
CA GLY A 27 3.37 4.53 -9.46
C GLY A 27 2.25 5.24 -8.74
N ILE A 28 1.65 4.56 -7.78
CA ILE A 28 0.62 5.12 -6.91
C ILE A 28 1.10 4.99 -5.48
N ARG A 29 1.18 6.12 -4.75
CA ARG A 29 1.43 6.09 -3.32
C ARG A 29 0.12 5.81 -2.62
N VAL A 30 0.09 4.78 -1.79
CA VAL A 30 -1.09 4.44 -1.00
C VAL A 30 -0.77 4.49 0.48
N ASP A 31 -1.66 5.11 1.23
CA ASP A 31 -1.61 5.11 2.68
C ASP A 31 -2.63 4.09 3.17
N LEU A 32 -2.18 3.18 4.01
CA LEU A 32 -2.98 2.05 4.49
C LEU A 32 -3.08 2.10 6.00
N THR A 33 -4.26 1.79 6.53
CA THR A 33 -4.41 1.58 7.97
C THR A 33 -4.50 0.10 8.27
N VAL A 34 -3.79 -0.35 9.31
CA VAL A 34 -3.84 -1.74 9.76
C VAL A 34 -5.13 -1.96 10.54
N LEU A 35 -5.89 -3.00 10.16
CA LEU A 35 -7.23 -3.26 10.70
C LEU A 35 -7.26 -4.18 11.92
N ALA A 36 -6.21 -4.97 12.14
CA ALA A 36 -6.20 -5.97 13.21
C ALA A 36 -4.79 -6.24 13.72
N GLY A 37 -4.69 -6.88 14.88
CA GLY A 37 -3.43 -7.27 15.47
C GLY A 37 -2.79 -6.17 16.30
N PRO A 38 -1.53 -6.36 16.74
CA PRO A 38 -0.85 -5.41 17.63
C PRO A 38 -0.54 -4.06 16.97
N HIS A 39 -0.56 -4.00 15.64
CA HIS A 39 -0.31 -2.76 14.89
C HIS A 39 -1.60 -2.09 14.42
N LYS A 40 -2.77 -2.50 14.92
CA LYS A 40 -4.06 -1.93 14.53
C LYS A 40 -4.06 -0.41 14.70
N GLY A 41 -4.47 0.29 13.65
CA GLY A 41 -4.53 1.75 13.62
C GLY A 41 -3.27 2.42 13.11
N GLU A 42 -2.17 1.70 12.92
CA GLU A 42 -0.96 2.27 12.34
C GLU A 42 -1.17 2.55 10.85
N ILE A 43 -0.51 3.59 10.37
CA ILE A 43 -0.55 3.97 8.96
C ILE A 43 0.74 3.52 8.28
N ILE A 44 0.58 2.83 7.16
CA ILE A 44 1.71 2.37 6.33
C ILE A 44 1.61 3.06 4.99
N THR A 45 2.70 3.65 4.52
CA THR A 45 2.76 4.24 3.19
C THR A 45 3.57 3.34 2.26
N ILE A 46 2.98 2.94 1.16
CA ILE A 46 3.60 2.09 0.15
C ILE A 46 3.44 2.75 -1.21
N THR A 47 4.48 2.69 -2.04
CA THR A 47 4.39 3.07 -3.45
C THR A 47 4.26 1.80 -4.27
N ALA A 48 3.15 1.67 -4.99
CA ALA A 48 2.89 0.51 -5.84
C ALA A 48 3.12 0.88 -7.31
N PHE A 49 3.84 0.04 -8.03
CA PHE A 49 4.11 0.24 -9.45
C PHE A 49 3.32 -0.75 -10.28
N GLY A 50 2.96 -0.35 -11.49
CA GLY A 50 2.24 -1.23 -12.39
C GLY A 50 0.76 -1.39 -12.10
N LEU A 51 0.19 -0.59 -11.20
CA LEU A 51 -1.25 -0.57 -10.97
C LEU A 51 -1.93 0.22 -12.08
N ASP A 52 -2.86 -0.43 -12.75
CA ASP A 52 -3.61 0.18 -13.85
C ASP A 52 -4.96 0.68 -13.35
N ARG A 53 -4.91 1.57 -12.34
CA ARG A 53 -6.10 2.11 -11.69
C ARG A 53 -5.86 3.56 -11.30
N ASP A 54 -6.94 4.34 -11.25
CA ASP A 54 -6.88 5.69 -10.71
C ASP A 54 -6.74 5.65 -9.18
N PRO A 55 -5.98 6.57 -8.58
CA PRO A 55 -5.89 6.64 -7.12
C PRO A 55 -7.25 6.70 -6.43
N LEU A 56 -8.21 7.41 -7.00
CA LEU A 56 -9.55 7.52 -6.41
C LEU A 56 -10.28 6.18 -6.34
N ASP A 57 -10.00 5.26 -7.27
CA ASP A 57 -10.62 3.94 -7.28
C ASP A 57 -10.06 3.03 -6.18
N LEU A 58 -8.93 3.41 -5.58
CA LEU A 58 -8.30 2.63 -4.53
C LEU A 58 -8.79 3.00 -3.13
N LEU A 59 -9.45 4.14 -2.97
CA LEU A 59 -9.94 4.59 -1.66
C LEU A 59 -10.94 3.59 -1.09
N ALA A 60 -10.78 3.25 0.17
CA ALA A 60 -11.62 2.30 0.91
C ALA A 60 -11.58 0.86 0.39
N VAL A 61 -10.59 0.53 -0.45
CA VAL A 61 -10.39 -0.85 -0.90
C VAL A 61 -9.61 -1.61 0.18
N PRO A 62 -10.14 -2.75 0.66
CA PRO A 62 -9.40 -3.58 1.60
C PRO A 62 -8.30 -4.36 0.90
N GLY A 63 -7.28 -4.73 1.65
CA GLY A 63 -6.17 -5.50 1.12
C GLY A 63 -5.40 -6.22 2.20
N THR A 64 -4.30 -6.84 1.79
CA THR A 64 -3.38 -7.54 2.68
C THR A 64 -1.97 -7.08 2.38
N VAL A 65 -1.22 -6.76 3.42
CA VAL A 65 0.21 -6.50 3.32
C VAL A 65 0.93 -7.70 3.89
N VAL A 66 1.79 -8.32 3.09
CA VAL A 66 2.68 -9.40 3.56
C VAL A 66 4.09 -8.83 3.64
N VAL A 67 4.66 -8.85 4.84
CA VAL A 67 6.03 -8.39 5.06
C VAL A 67 6.94 -9.61 5.10
N THR A 68 7.91 -9.66 4.19
CA THR A 68 8.90 -10.73 4.10
C THR A 68 10.28 -10.08 4.08
N ASP A 69 11.14 -10.46 5.02
CA ASP A 69 12.49 -9.90 5.16
C ASP A 69 12.49 -8.37 5.22
N GLY A 70 11.49 -7.79 5.87
CA GLY A 70 11.34 -6.35 6.00
C GLY A 70 10.78 -5.65 4.76
N VAL A 71 10.41 -6.41 3.72
CA VAL A 71 9.87 -5.85 2.47
C VAL A 71 8.36 -6.06 2.41
N PRO A 72 7.57 -4.98 2.34
CA PRO A 72 6.11 -5.10 2.26
C PRO A 72 5.65 -5.40 0.83
N HIS A 73 4.68 -6.31 0.73
CA HIS A 73 4.02 -6.64 -0.53
C HIS A 73 2.53 -6.45 -0.35
N LEU A 74 1.93 -5.58 -1.14
CA LEU A 74 0.51 -5.26 -1.06
C LEU A 74 -0.29 -6.04 -2.09
N THR A 75 -1.38 -6.64 -1.63
CA THR A 75 -2.38 -7.25 -2.50
C THR A 75 -3.72 -6.60 -2.17
N LEU A 76 -4.35 -5.97 -3.15
CA LEU A 76 -5.65 -5.33 -2.98
C LEU A 76 -6.76 -6.26 -3.43
N GLU A 77 -7.86 -6.24 -2.71
CA GLU A 77 -9.07 -6.95 -3.12
C GLU A 77 -9.85 -6.10 -4.12
N ASP A 78 -10.41 -6.77 -5.10
CA ASP A 78 -11.26 -6.10 -6.10
C ASP A 78 -12.74 -6.19 -5.71
#